data_9ea0cb30ed3924ff0386e285b89b8d84
#
_entry.id   9ea0cb30ed3924ff0386e285b89b8d84
#
_cell.length_a   1.000
_cell.length_b   1.000
_cell.length_c   1.000
_cell.angle_alpha   90.00
_cell.angle_beta   90.00
_cell.angle_gamma   90.00
#
_symmetry.space_group_name_H-M   'P 1'
#
loop_
_entity.id
_entity.type
_entity.pdbx_description
1 polymer ?
#
loop_
_entity_poly.entity_id
_entity_poly.type
_entity_poly.pdbx_seq_one_letter_code
_entity_poly.pdbx_strand_id
1 'polypeptide(L)'
;MSLFKGKTLLITGGTGSFGNAVLNGFLNTDIGEIRVFSRDEKKQDDMRHEFQAKMPDVADKIKFFIGDVRDIDSVRNAMHGVDYIFHAAALKQVPSCEFFPMEAVRTNVMGTDNVLAAAIDEGVKCVICLSTDKAAYPVNAMGITKALEERVAIARARNTDKTKICCTRYGNVLCSRGSVIPLWIEQIKAGNPITITEPSMTRFVMSLEEAVDLVVFAFEHGENGDILVQKAPACTIETLAKAVCELFNPETEIKVIGIRHGEKMYETLLTNEECASAVDMGDFYRVPADKRGLNYDKYFNDGNTERTALSEFDSTNTELMTVEQVKEKLLTIPYITEALSNWEK
;
A
#
# COMPACT_ATOMS: atom_id res chain seq x y z
N MET A 1 19.55 8.17 -17.81
CA MET A 1 20.15 7.24 -16.80
C MET A 1 19.06 6.90 -15.83
N SER A 2 18.94 5.61 -15.46
CA SER A 2 17.94 5.20 -14.44
C SER A 2 18.24 5.90 -13.11
N LEU A 3 17.18 6.35 -12.42
CA LEU A 3 17.23 7.00 -11.11
C LEU A 3 17.94 6.11 -10.06
N PHE A 4 17.80 4.79 -10.22
CA PHE A 4 18.22 3.79 -9.23
C PHE A 4 19.58 3.14 -9.51
N LYS A 5 20.27 3.50 -10.61
CA LYS A 5 21.51 2.84 -11.01
C LYS A 5 22.59 2.88 -9.91
N GLY A 6 22.98 1.70 -9.44
CA GLY A 6 23.99 1.53 -8.41
C GLY A 6 23.61 2.07 -7.03
N LYS A 7 22.30 2.33 -6.77
CA LYS A 7 21.76 2.89 -5.53
C LYS A 7 21.34 1.81 -4.54
N THR A 8 21.20 2.21 -3.29
CA THR A 8 20.70 1.36 -2.20
C THR A 8 19.26 1.72 -1.86
N LEU A 9 18.36 0.74 -1.94
CA LEU A 9 16.96 0.83 -1.53
C LEU A 9 16.73 0.08 -0.23
N LEU A 10 16.22 0.74 0.81
CA LEU A 10 15.74 0.10 2.03
C LEU A 10 14.24 -0.12 1.94
N ILE A 11 13.78 -1.33 2.21
CA ILE A 11 12.36 -1.71 2.27
C ILE A 11 12.03 -2.12 3.70
N THR A 12 11.33 -1.27 4.45
CA THR A 12 10.80 -1.67 5.75
C THR A 12 9.53 -2.49 5.56
N GLY A 13 9.34 -3.51 6.38
CA GLY A 13 8.25 -4.47 6.15
C GLY A 13 8.46 -5.33 4.89
N GLY A 14 9.71 -5.46 4.44
CA GLY A 14 10.08 -6.13 3.20
C GLY A 14 9.69 -7.61 3.10
N THR A 15 9.42 -8.28 4.22
CA THR A 15 8.88 -9.66 4.25
C THR A 15 7.36 -9.75 4.09
N GLY A 16 6.66 -8.62 3.98
CA GLY A 16 5.23 -8.55 3.67
C GLY A 16 4.97 -8.67 2.17
N SER A 17 3.71 -8.92 1.77
CA SER A 17 3.35 -9.08 0.35
C SER A 17 3.78 -7.87 -0.50
N PHE A 18 3.53 -6.66 -0.02
CA PHE A 18 3.87 -5.44 -0.75
C PHE A 18 5.38 -5.18 -0.79
N GLY A 19 6.07 -5.32 0.36
CA GLY A 19 7.52 -5.16 0.39
C GLY A 19 8.24 -6.17 -0.49
N ASN A 20 7.74 -7.40 -0.55
CA ASN A 20 8.26 -8.45 -1.45
C ASN A 20 8.00 -8.10 -2.92
N ALA A 21 6.82 -7.58 -3.26
CA ALA A 21 6.52 -7.16 -4.64
C ALA A 21 7.45 -6.03 -5.10
N VAL A 22 7.66 -5.01 -4.25
CA VAL A 22 8.61 -3.92 -4.54
C VAL A 22 10.03 -4.46 -4.68
N LEU A 23 10.48 -5.37 -3.79
CA LEU A 23 11.78 -6.02 -3.92
C LEU A 23 11.94 -6.69 -5.29
N ASN A 24 10.97 -7.52 -5.70
CA ASN A 24 11.00 -8.21 -6.99
C ASN A 24 10.97 -7.24 -8.17
N GLY A 25 10.18 -6.17 -8.10
CA GLY A 25 10.13 -5.13 -9.14
C GLY A 25 11.49 -4.43 -9.34
N PHE A 26 12.23 -4.18 -8.25
CA PHE A 26 13.53 -3.53 -8.32
C PHE A 26 14.69 -4.48 -8.58
N LEU A 27 14.57 -5.77 -8.25
CA LEU A 27 15.68 -6.72 -8.30
C LEU A 27 16.28 -6.90 -9.70
N ASN A 28 15.44 -6.82 -10.73
CA ASN A 28 15.82 -6.95 -12.13
C ASN A 28 16.25 -5.61 -12.78
N THR A 29 16.28 -4.53 -12.00
CA THR A 29 16.76 -3.22 -12.46
C THR A 29 18.27 -3.08 -12.27
N ASP A 30 18.80 -1.90 -12.59
CA ASP A 30 20.21 -1.55 -12.34
C ASP A 30 20.48 -1.08 -10.89
N ILE A 31 19.55 -1.36 -9.95
CA ILE A 31 19.74 -1.14 -8.51
C ILE A 31 20.99 -1.86 -7.99
N GLY A 32 21.76 -1.21 -7.12
CA GLY A 32 23.00 -1.79 -6.55
C GLY A 32 22.74 -2.72 -5.38
N GLU A 33 21.91 -2.29 -4.43
CA GLU A 33 21.60 -3.05 -3.21
C GLU A 33 20.15 -2.84 -2.80
N ILE A 34 19.49 -3.90 -2.28
CA ILE A 34 18.18 -3.83 -1.67
C ILE A 34 18.28 -4.37 -0.24
N ARG A 35 17.92 -3.56 0.74
CA ARG A 35 17.85 -3.93 2.15
C ARG A 35 16.43 -4.27 2.56
N VAL A 36 16.23 -5.50 3.04
CA VAL A 36 14.97 -5.98 3.62
C VAL A 36 15.04 -5.81 5.12
N PHE A 37 14.26 -4.87 5.67
CA PHE A 37 14.19 -4.61 7.10
C PHE A 37 12.86 -5.11 7.66
N SER A 38 12.92 -6.02 8.63
CA SER A 38 11.72 -6.61 9.24
C SER A 38 12.07 -7.28 10.58
N ARG A 39 11.06 -7.48 11.42
CA ARG A 39 11.19 -8.18 12.71
C ARG A 39 11.23 -9.69 12.58
N ASP A 40 10.72 -10.23 11.49
CA ASP A 40 10.46 -11.66 11.31
C ASP A 40 11.71 -12.35 10.72
N GLU A 41 12.56 -12.87 11.60
CA GLU A 41 13.76 -13.62 11.24
C GLU A 41 13.45 -14.81 10.33
N LYS A 42 12.40 -15.58 10.69
CA LYS A 42 12.06 -16.79 9.93
C LYS A 42 11.70 -16.47 8.48
N LYS A 43 10.90 -15.44 8.26
CA LYS A 43 10.58 -15.02 6.89
C LYS A 43 11.79 -14.48 6.14
N GLN A 44 12.69 -13.78 6.80
CA GLN A 44 13.93 -13.32 6.16
C GLN A 44 14.82 -14.51 5.76
N ASP A 45 14.90 -15.53 6.59
CA ASP A 45 15.65 -16.74 6.31
C ASP A 45 15.05 -17.52 5.13
N ASP A 46 13.72 -17.69 5.13
CA ASP A 46 13.00 -18.33 4.01
C ASP A 46 13.23 -17.57 2.69
N MET A 47 13.10 -16.24 2.71
CA MET A 47 13.35 -15.41 1.54
C MET A 47 14.80 -15.53 1.04
N ARG A 48 15.77 -15.53 1.94
CA ARG A 48 17.19 -15.69 1.58
C ARG A 48 17.43 -17.00 0.84
N HIS A 49 16.94 -18.10 1.38
CA HIS A 49 17.08 -19.42 0.76
C HIS A 49 16.35 -19.50 -0.58
N GLU A 50 15.15 -18.90 -0.66
CA GLU A 50 14.37 -18.87 -1.90
C GLU A 50 15.10 -18.10 -3.01
N PHE A 51 15.61 -16.90 -2.73
CA PHE A 51 16.37 -16.10 -3.72
C PHE A 51 17.66 -16.77 -4.13
N GLN A 52 18.40 -17.36 -3.19
CA GLN A 52 19.61 -18.12 -3.49
C GLN A 52 19.34 -19.33 -4.39
N ALA A 53 18.20 -20.00 -4.19
CA ALA A 53 17.84 -21.17 -4.99
C ALA A 53 17.28 -20.81 -6.38
N LYS A 54 16.43 -19.77 -6.45
CA LYS A 54 15.69 -19.43 -7.69
C LYS A 54 16.37 -18.35 -8.53
N MET A 55 17.12 -17.44 -7.90
CA MET A 55 17.71 -16.24 -8.53
C MET A 55 19.14 -15.98 -8.04
N PRO A 56 20.07 -16.95 -8.15
CA PRO A 56 21.41 -16.84 -7.59
C PRO A 56 22.20 -15.65 -8.11
N ASP A 57 22.00 -15.28 -9.39
CA ASP A 57 22.75 -14.19 -10.05
C ASP A 57 22.46 -12.79 -9.46
N VAL A 58 21.32 -12.62 -8.79
CA VAL A 58 20.92 -11.35 -8.19
C VAL A 58 20.72 -11.41 -6.68
N ALA A 59 20.79 -12.59 -6.09
CA ALA A 59 20.59 -12.79 -4.65
C ALA A 59 21.57 -11.97 -3.80
N ASP A 60 22.79 -11.77 -4.28
CA ASP A 60 23.83 -11.00 -3.58
C ASP A 60 23.49 -9.50 -3.44
N LYS A 61 22.58 -8.97 -4.26
CA LYS A 61 22.07 -7.59 -4.12
C LYS A 61 21.18 -7.43 -2.88
N ILE A 62 20.62 -8.52 -2.35
CA ILE A 62 19.67 -8.48 -1.23
C ILE A 62 20.42 -8.61 0.08
N LYS A 63 20.21 -7.66 1.00
CA LYS A 63 20.74 -7.68 2.36
C LYS A 63 19.57 -7.69 3.35
N PHE A 64 19.66 -8.58 4.33
CA PHE A 64 18.61 -8.77 5.33
C PHE A 64 19.02 -8.13 6.65
N PHE A 65 18.13 -7.29 7.20
CA PHE A 65 18.29 -6.58 8.47
C PHE A 65 17.14 -6.95 9.40
N ILE A 66 17.44 -7.62 10.51
CA ILE A 66 16.45 -7.85 11.57
C ILE A 66 16.34 -6.57 12.40
N GLY A 67 15.13 -6.05 12.52
CA GLY A 67 14.90 -4.86 13.32
C GLY A 67 13.43 -4.45 13.37
N ASP A 68 13.13 -3.50 14.25
CA ASP A 68 11.78 -2.98 14.51
C ASP A 68 11.75 -1.47 14.26
N VAL A 69 10.80 -0.99 13.45
CA VAL A 69 10.63 0.45 13.19
C VAL A 69 10.29 1.25 14.44
N ARG A 70 9.80 0.61 15.50
CA ARG A 70 9.52 1.23 16.80
C ARG A 70 10.79 1.57 17.60
N ASP A 71 11.92 0.99 17.21
CA ASP A 71 13.23 1.20 17.79
C ASP A 71 14.10 2.02 16.83
N ILE A 72 14.35 3.28 17.21
CA ILE A 72 15.12 4.24 16.39
C ILE A 72 16.57 3.78 16.14
N ASP A 73 17.18 3.11 17.10
CA ASP A 73 18.57 2.65 16.95
C ASP A 73 18.66 1.49 15.97
N SER A 74 17.69 0.59 16.01
CA SER A 74 17.52 -0.49 15.02
C SER A 74 17.35 0.07 13.61
N VAL A 75 16.53 1.12 13.46
CA VAL A 75 16.31 1.81 12.18
C VAL A 75 17.59 2.46 11.67
N ARG A 76 18.31 3.22 12.54
CA ARG A 76 19.57 3.88 12.19
C ARG A 76 20.63 2.90 11.70
N ASN A 77 20.77 1.74 12.35
CA ASN A 77 21.73 0.72 11.95
C ASN A 77 21.51 0.21 10.51
N ALA A 78 20.24 0.14 10.05
CA ALA A 78 19.93 -0.29 8.69
C ALA A 78 20.03 0.85 7.66
N MET A 79 20.13 2.12 8.11
CA MET A 79 19.99 3.31 7.28
C MET A 79 21.29 3.79 6.64
N HIS A 80 22.47 3.43 7.18
CA HIS A 80 23.75 3.93 6.68
C HIS A 80 23.97 3.67 5.19
N GLY A 81 24.17 4.74 4.41
CA GLY A 81 24.41 4.65 2.97
C GLY A 81 23.19 4.31 2.12
N VAL A 82 21.99 4.41 2.67
CA VAL A 82 20.73 4.24 1.94
C VAL A 82 20.44 5.49 1.09
N ASP A 83 20.10 5.28 -0.18
CA ASP A 83 19.69 6.37 -1.08
C ASP A 83 18.16 6.56 -1.11
N TYR A 84 17.40 5.45 -1.08
CA TYR A 84 15.94 5.42 -1.22
C TYR A 84 15.31 4.52 -0.17
N ILE A 85 14.10 4.89 0.26
CA ILE A 85 13.34 4.08 1.22
C ILE A 85 11.92 3.87 0.69
N PHE A 86 11.48 2.62 0.72
CA PHE A 86 10.07 2.28 0.68
C PHE A 86 9.63 1.81 2.08
N HIS A 87 8.84 2.64 2.74
CA HIS A 87 8.37 2.37 4.10
C HIS A 87 6.99 1.71 4.07
N ALA A 88 6.96 0.37 4.24
CA ALA A 88 5.75 -0.45 4.22
C ALA A 88 5.50 -1.22 5.54
N ALA A 89 6.31 -0.99 6.56
CA ALA A 89 6.12 -1.62 7.87
C ALA A 89 4.92 -1.00 8.59
N ALA A 90 3.82 -1.76 8.71
CA ALA A 90 2.61 -1.29 9.38
C ALA A 90 1.79 -2.46 9.97
N LEU A 91 0.94 -2.17 10.94
CA LEU A 91 -0.20 -3.00 11.28
C LEU A 91 -1.37 -2.63 10.38
N LYS A 92 -1.93 -3.60 9.64
CA LYS A 92 -2.95 -3.37 8.61
C LYS A 92 -4.29 -4.08 8.87
N GLN A 93 -4.34 -4.99 9.83
CA GLN A 93 -5.57 -5.73 10.11
C GLN A 93 -6.50 -4.90 11.00
N VAL A 94 -7.67 -4.55 10.47
CA VAL A 94 -8.65 -3.71 11.18
C VAL A 94 -9.01 -4.29 12.55
N PRO A 95 -9.38 -5.57 12.70
CA PRO A 95 -9.72 -6.12 14.02
C PRO A 95 -8.56 -6.03 15.02
N SER A 96 -7.34 -6.34 14.59
CA SER A 96 -6.17 -6.27 15.47
C SER A 96 -5.87 -4.84 15.92
N CYS A 97 -6.05 -3.86 15.05
CA CYS A 97 -5.85 -2.46 15.39
C CYS A 97 -6.94 -1.94 16.34
N GLU A 98 -8.20 -2.39 16.17
CA GLU A 98 -9.29 -2.06 17.10
C GLU A 98 -9.04 -2.61 18.51
N PHE A 99 -8.56 -3.84 18.63
CA PHE A 99 -8.25 -4.45 19.93
C PHE A 99 -6.96 -3.92 20.54
N PHE A 100 -6.00 -3.51 19.72
CA PHE A 100 -4.68 -3.04 20.17
C PHE A 100 -4.30 -1.70 19.53
N PRO A 101 -5.09 -0.63 19.73
CA PRO A 101 -4.90 0.63 19.01
C PRO A 101 -3.54 1.27 19.32
N MET A 102 -3.01 1.12 20.53
CA MET A 102 -1.69 1.66 20.87
C MET A 102 -0.55 0.94 20.14
N GLU A 103 -0.68 -0.34 19.81
CA GLU A 103 0.31 -1.03 18.97
C GLU A 103 0.26 -0.53 17.51
N ALA A 104 -0.94 -0.17 17.03
CA ALA A 104 -1.10 0.49 15.74
C ALA A 104 -0.45 1.90 15.76
N VAL A 105 -0.67 2.69 16.80
CA VAL A 105 0.00 4.00 16.97
C VAL A 105 1.51 3.85 17.01
N ARG A 106 2.04 2.93 17.83
CA ARG A 106 3.48 2.72 17.96
C ARG A 106 4.13 2.28 16.65
N THR A 107 3.45 1.46 15.87
CA THR A 107 4.01 0.93 14.61
C THR A 107 3.77 1.90 13.45
N ASN A 108 2.51 2.30 13.21
CA ASN A 108 2.15 3.07 12.03
C ASN A 108 2.54 4.54 12.16
N VAL A 109 2.45 5.13 13.35
CA VAL A 109 2.72 6.55 13.57
C VAL A 109 4.14 6.77 14.05
N MET A 110 4.50 6.24 15.24
CA MET A 110 5.82 6.45 15.83
C MET A 110 6.92 5.73 15.03
N GLY A 111 6.62 4.54 14.50
CA GLY A 111 7.56 3.81 13.65
C GLY A 111 7.87 4.57 12.35
N THR A 112 6.87 5.18 11.74
CA THR A 112 7.06 6.07 10.58
C THR A 112 7.89 7.29 10.96
N ASP A 113 7.58 7.94 12.10
CA ASP A 113 8.35 9.08 12.58
C ASP A 113 9.84 8.74 12.79
N ASN A 114 10.14 7.56 13.36
CA ASN A 114 11.51 7.07 13.53
C ASN A 114 12.21 6.86 12.18
N VAL A 115 11.54 6.23 11.21
CA VAL A 115 12.12 5.99 9.87
C VAL A 115 12.42 7.32 9.17
N LEU A 116 11.50 8.28 9.24
CA LEU A 116 11.67 9.59 8.61
C LEU A 116 12.76 10.43 9.30
N ALA A 117 12.83 10.40 10.63
CA ALA A 117 13.90 11.07 11.37
C ALA A 117 15.28 10.51 10.98
N ALA A 118 15.45 9.20 11.01
CA ALA A 118 16.70 8.55 10.60
C ALA A 118 17.05 8.83 9.13
N ALA A 119 16.05 8.82 8.23
CA ALA A 119 16.25 9.13 6.82
C ALA A 119 16.76 10.55 6.58
N ILE A 120 16.22 11.53 7.32
CA ILE A 120 16.66 12.92 7.25
C ILE A 120 18.09 13.06 7.82
N ASP A 121 18.37 12.44 8.96
CA ASP A 121 19.68 12.47 9.61
C ASP A 121 20.78 11.89 8.70
N GLU A 122 20.49 10.79 8.00
CA GLU A 122 21.42 10.11 7.09
C GLU A 122 21.45 10.70 5.65
N GLY A 123 20.58 11.68 5.35
CA GLY A 123 20.55 12.35 4.05
C GLY A 123 20.01 11.48 2.92
N VAL A 124 19.07 10.58 3.23
CA VAL A 124 18.36 9.77 2.24
C VAL A 124 17.67 10.68 1.22
N LYS A 125 17.78 10.33 -0.08
CA LYS A 125 17.26 11.19 -1.16
C LYS A 125 15.74 11.24 -1.20
N CYS A 126 15.10 10.08 -1.05
CA CYS A 126 13.64 10.00 -1.12
C CYS A 126 13.10 8.84 -0.26
N VAL A 127 12.02 9.12 0.45
CA VAL A 127 11.23 8.16 1.22
C VAL A 127 9.81 8.14 0.67
N ILE A 128 9.32 6.95 0.33
CA ILE A 128 7.91 6.72 -0.02
C ILE A 128 7.25 5.96 1.13
N CYS A 129 6.28 6.60 1.79
CA CYS A 129 5.48 5.99 2.85
C CYS A 129 4.22 5.35 2.24
N LEU A 130 4.02 4.08 2.51
CA LEU A 130 2.88 3.33 2.02
C LEU A 130 1.62 3.66 2.84
N SER A 131 0.64 4.35 2.24
CA SER A 131 -0.67 4.61 2.84
C SER A 131 -1.77 3.72 2.25
N THR A 132 -3.02 4.13 2.31
CA THR A 132 -4.20 3.32 1.96
C THR A 132 -5.43 4.20 1.75
N ASP A 133 -6.42 3.71 0.99
CA ASP A 133 -7.77 4.27 0.88
C ASP A 133 -8.44 4.49 2.26
N LYS A 134 -8.10 3.69 3.25
CA LYS A 134 -8.66 3.77 4.61
C LYS A 134 -8.14 4.96 5.43
N ALA A 135 -7.11 5.67 4.93
CA ALA A 135 -6.63 6.93 5.49
C ALA A 135 -7.52 8.12 5.10
N ALA A 136 -8.25 8.02 3.96
CA ALA A 136 -9.26 8.99 3.58
C ALA A 136 -10.58 8.71 4.32
N TYR A 137 -11.10 9.70 5.03
CA TYR A 137 -12.30 9.57 5.90
C TYR A 137 -12.24 8.32 6.80
N PRO A 138 -11.26 8.22 7.70
CA PRO A 138 -11.02 7.02 8.48
C PRO A 138 -12.13 6.74 9.49
N VAL A 139 -12.58 5.48 9.60
CA VAL A 139 -13.66 5.05 10.51
C VAL A 139 -13.21 4.01 11.53
N ASN A 140 -11.95 3.58 11.48
CA ASN A 140 -11.39 2.57 12.38
C ASN A 140 -9.96 2.93 12.79
N ALA A 141 -9.45 2.29 13.86
CA ALA A 141 -8.13 2.58 14.42
C ALA A 141 -6.99 2.41 13.40
N MET A 142 -7.10 1.42 12.50
CA MET A 142 -6.10 1.24 11.44
C MET A 142 -6.10 2.44 10.50
N GLY A 143 -7.25 2.84 9.96
CA GLY A 143 -7.38 4.00 9.08
C GLY A 143 -6.96 5.31 9.76
N ILE A 144 -7.36 5.53 11.04
CA ILE A 144 -6.97 6.70 11.82
C ILE A 144 -5.46 6.79 11.97
N THR A 145 -4.78 5.67 12.29
CA THR A 145 -3.32 5.66 12.41
C THR A 145 -2.62 5.88 11.08
N LYS A 146 -3.16 5.39 9.96
CA LYS A 146 -2.62 5.64 8.62
C LYS A 146 -2.85 7.09 8.18
N ALA A 147 -4.00 7.69 8.49
CA ALA A 147 -4.24 9.12 8.27
C ALA A 147 -3.27 9.99 9.07
N LEU A 148 -3.00 9.62 10.32
CA LEU A 148 -2.03 10.34 11.15
C LEU A 148 -0.58 10.14 10.64
N GLU A 149 -0.24 8.94 10.13
CA GLU A 149 1.03 8.66 9.47
C GLU A 149 1.28 9.62 8.29
N GLU A 150 0.28 9.83 7.42
CA GLU A 150 0.39 10.81 6.32
C GLU A 150 0.67 12.23 6.84
N ARG A 151 0.01 12.64 7.92
CA ARG A 151 0.23 13.96 8.52
C ARG A 151 1.63 14.08 9.12
N VAL A 152 2.16 13.02 9.74
CA VAL A 152 3.55 12.98 10.24
C VAL A 152 4.53 13.07 9.07
N ALA A 153 4.30 12.33 7.98
CA ALA A 153 5.14 12.38 6.79
C ALA A 153 5.19 13.79 6.17
N ILE A 154 4.03 14.43 6.00
CA ILE A 154 3.93 15.81 5.50
C ILE A 154 4.61 16.80 6.44
N ALA A 155 4.45 16.63 7.76
CA ALA A 155 5.10 17.50 8.75
C ALA A 155 6.63 17.37 8.70
N ARG A 156 7.16 16.14 8.57
CA ARG A 156 8.60 15.91 8.40
C ARG A 156 9.12 16.49 7.07
N ALA A 157 8.34 16.34 5.99
CA ALA A 157 8.68 16.90 4.68
C ALA A 157 8.87 18.45 4.74
N ARG A 158 8.05 19.16 5.51
CA ARG A 158 8.17 20.62 5.69
C ARG A 158 9.49 21.06 6.32
N ASN A 159 10.13 20.17 7.07
CA ASN A 159 11.33 20.50 7.86
C ASN A 159 12.63 20.02 7.18
N THR A 160 12.59 19.59 5.93
CA THR A 160 13.78 19.14 5.19
C THR A 160 13.70 19.51 3.72
N ASP A 161 14.82 20.03 3.20
CA ASP A 161 15.02 20.28 1.76
C ASP A 161 15.93 19.20 1.12
N LYS A 162 16.50 18.31 1.94
CA LYS A 162 17.47 17.30 1.48
C LYS A 162 16.85 15.95 1.19
N THR A 163 15.80 15.59 1.93
CA THR A 163 15.11 14.31 1.81
C THR A 163 13.71 14.56 1.29
N LYS A 164 13.40 14.05 0.10
CA LYS A 164 12.03 14.06 -0.43
C LYS A 164 11.21 13.01 0.29
N ILE A 165 10.05 13.37 0.82
CA ILE A 165 9.14 12.47 1.54
C ILE A 165 7.78 12.54 0.85
N CYS A 166 7.26 11.41 0.38
CA CYS A 166 5.93 11.30 -0.22
C CYS A 166 5.16 10.15 0.40
N CYS A 167 3.85 10.20 0.29
CA CYS A 167 2.97 9.08 0.60
C CYS A 167 2.35 8.51 -0.69
N THR A 168 2.02 7.23 -0.70
CA THR A 168 1.25 6.60 -1.78
C THR A 168 -0.04 6.05 -1.21
N ARG A 169 -1.16 6.33 -1.87
CA ARG A 169 -2.49 5.87 -1.48
C ARG A 169 -3.08 5.02 -2.60
N TYR A 170 -3.53 3.82 -2.26
CA TYR A 170 -4.09 2.85 -3.20
C TYR A 170 -5.23 2.08 -2.56
N GLY A 171 -6.05 1.44 -3.40
CA GLY A 171 -7.21 0.65 -2.97
C GLY A 171 -6.85 -0.77 -2.50
N ASN A 172 -7.81 -1.68 -2.64
CA ASN A 172 -7.63 -3.06 -2.25
C ASN A 172 -6.72 -3.79 -3.24
N VAL A 173 -5.61 -4.33 -2.75
CA VAL A 173 -4.71 -5.17 -3.54
C VAL A 173 -5.20 -6.62 -3.49
N LEU A 174 -5.51 -7.16 -4.67
CA LEU A 174 -6.01 -8.51 -4.86
C LEU A 174 -5.01 -9.56 -4.34
N CYS A 175 -5.51 -10.62 -3.75
CA CYS A 175 -4.74 -11.77 -3.25
C CYS A 175 -3.62 -11.42 -2.27
N SER A 176 -3.61 -10.21 -1.71
CA SER A 176 -2.65 -9.86 -0.66
C SER A 176 -2.89 -10.71 0.59
N ARG A 177 -1.83 -10.97 1.36
CA ARG A 177 -1.89 -11.81 2.56
C ARG A 177 -2.98 -11.33 3.54
N GLY A 178 -3.87 -12.24 3.93
CA GLY A 178 -5.00 -11.97 4.82
C GLY A 178 -6.15 -11.22 4.15
N SER A 179 -6.20 -11.17 2.81
CA SER A 179 -7.33 -10.62 2.06
C SER A 179 -8.42 -11.68 1.82
N VAL A 180 -9.56 -11.23 1.31
CA VAL A 180 -10.78 -12.04 1.20
C VAL A 180 -10.69 -13.17 0.16
N ILE A 181 -9.98 -12.96 -0.95
CA ILE A 181 -9.90 -13.95 -2.04
C ILE A 181 -9.23 -15.24 -1.60
N PRO A 182 -8.04 -15.24 -0.96
CA PRO A 182 -7.47 -16.46 -0.40
C PRO A 182 -8.39 -17.17 0.58
N LEU A 183 -9.12 -16.43 1.42
CA LEU A 183 -10.11 -17.01 2.33
C LEU A 183 -11.23 -17.74 1.56
N TRP A 184 -11.77 -17.13 0.51
CA TRP A 184 -12.84 -17.76 -0.30
C TRP A 184 -12.34 -19.00 -1.01
N ILE A 185 -11.12 -18.97 -1.56
CA ILE A 185 -10.53 -20.16 -2.20
C ILE A 185 -10.41 -21.31 -1.21
N GLU A 186 -9.97 -21.05 0.03
CA GLU A 186 -9.92 -22.09 1.08
C GLU A 186 -11.31 -22.57 1.50
N GLN A 187 -12.31 -21.68 1.55
CA GLN A 187 -13.69 -22.08 1.81
C GLN A 187 -14.22 -23.01 0.70
N ILE A 188 -13.99 -22.68 -0.56
CA ILE A 188 -14.41 -23.50 -1.70
C ILE A 188 -13.71 -24.86 -1.66
N LYS A 189 -12.40 -24.90 -1.42
CA LYS A 189 -11.64 -26.17 -1.27
C LYS A 189 -12.21 -27.08 -0.18
N ALA A 190 -12.66 -26.48 0.91
CA ALA A 190 -13.27 -27.22 2.02
C ALA A 190 -14.73 -27.61 1.77
N GLY A 191 -15.30 -27.31 0.60
CA GLY A 191 -16.71 -27.57 0.28
C GLY A 191 -17.69 -26.70 1.06
N ASN A 192 -17.23 -25.57 1.60
CA ASN A 192 -18.03 -24.63 2.36
C ASN A 192 -18.54 -23.48 1.48
N PRO A 193 -19.70 -22.87 1.82
CA PRO A 193 -20.10 -21.62 1.22
C PRO A 193 -19.03 -20.53 1.42
N ILE A 194 -18.84 -19.68 0.43
CA ILE A 194 -18.07 -18.45 0.65
C ILE A 194 -18.92 -17.42 1.40
N THR A 195 -18.27 -16.63 2.24
CA THR A 195 -18.95 -15.64 3.08
C THR A 195 -18.63 -14.21 2.59
N ILE A 196 -19.68 -13.41 2.37
CA ILE A 196 -19.59 -11.98 2.06
C ILE A 196 -20.31 -11.15 3.10
N THR A 197 -19.86 -9.93 3.34
CA THR A 197 -20.47 -9.06 4.36
C THR A 197 -21.73 -8.37 3.83
N GLU A 198 -21.62 -7.62 2.75
CA GLU A 198 -22.72 -6.92 2.10
C GLU A 198 -22.49 -6.94 0.57
N PRO A 199 -23.40 -7.50 -0.22
CA PRO A 199 -23.22 -7.65 -1.67
C PRO A 199 -22.93 -6.35 -2.41
N SER A 200 -23.60 -5.27 -2.02
CA SER A 200 -23.54 -3.96 -2.69
C SER A 200 -22.31 -3.13 -2.31
N MET A 201 -21.51 -3.54 -1.31
CA MET A 201 -20.26 -2.87 -0.99
C MET A 201 -19.34 -2.81 -2.20
N THR A 202 -18.75 -1.66 -2.46
CA THR A 202 -17.74 -1.50 -3.52
C THR A 202 -16.33 -1.45 -2.97
N ARG A 203 -15.39 -1.99 -3.74
CA ARG A 203 -13.94 -1.94 -3.44
C ARG A 203 -13.18 -1.65 -4.71
N PHE A 204 -12.14 -0.83 -4.59
CA PHE A 204 -11.16 -0.70 -5.66
C PHE A 204 -10.46 -2.03 -5.90
N VAL A 205 -10.08 -2.28 -7.14
CA VAL A 205 -9.49 -3.56 -7.56
C VAL A 205 -8.18 -3.29 -8.27
N MET A 206 -7.08 -3.73 -7.65
CA MET A 206 -5.75 -3.58 -8.25
C MET A 206 -4.84 -4.77 -7.97
N SER A 207 -3.86 -4.99 -8.83
CA SER A 207 -2.82 -5.98 -8.65
C SER A 207 -1.67 -5.45 -7.78
N LEU A 208 -0.77 -6.35 -7.35
CA LEU A 208 0.48 -5.93 -6.70
C LEU A 208 1.43 -5.21 -7.65
N GLU A 209 1.39 -5.54 -8.94
CA GLU A 209 2.22 -4.90 -9.98
C GLU A 209 1.81 -3.44 -10.16
N GLU A 210 0.52 -3.16 -10.35
CA GLU A 210 -0.02 -1.79 -10.42
C GLU A 210 0.35 -0.98 -9.16
N ALA A 211 0.34 -1.62 -7.99
CA ALA A 211 0.74 -0.96 -6.75
C ALA A 211 2.26 -0.66 -6.69
N VAL A 212 3.11 -1.49 -7.31
CA VAL A 212 4.54 -1.22 -7.47
C VAL A 212 4.77 -0.07 -8.44
N ASP A 213 4.00 0.00 -9.54
CA ASP A 213 4.08 1.10 -10.51
C ASP A 213 3.80 2.46 -9.85
N LEU A 214 2.82 2.54 -8.94
CA LEU A 214 2.59 3.73 -8.13
C LEU A 214 3.82 4.12 -7.28
N VAL A 215 4.52 3.14 -6.70
CA VAL A 215 5.73 3.40 -5.90
C VAL A 215 6.86 3.94 -6.77
N VAL A 216 7.09 3.35 -7.95
CA VAL A 216 8.08 3.83 -8.92
C VAL A 216 7.73 5.24 -9.39
N PHE A 217 6.47 5.47 -9.77
CA PHE A 217 5.96 6.78 -10.16
C PHE A 217 6.19 7.83 -9.06
N ALA A 218 5.94 7.47 -7.78
CA ALA A 218 6.15 8.39 -6.67
C ALA A 218 7.64 8.74 -6.46
N PHE A 219 8.56 7.80 -6.64
CA PHE A 219 10.00 8.08 -6.62
C PHE A 219 10.42 9.05 -7.71
N GLU A 220 9.88 8.87 -8.92
CA GLU A 220 10.26 9.65 -10.10
C GLU A 220 9.61 11.04 -10.14
N HIS A 221 8.31 11.12 -9.85
CA HIS A 221 7.48 12.30 -10.11
C HIS A 221 6.95 13.02 -8.87
N GLY A 222 7.00 12.39 -7.68
CA GLY A 222 6.54 13.03 -6.45
C GLY A 222 7.39 14.22 -6.06
N GLU A 223 6.75 15.26 -5.52
CA GLU A 223 7.39 16.38 -4.85
C GLU A 223 7.34 16.19 -3.32
N ASN A 224 8.16 16.97 -2.60
CA ASN A 224 8.26 16.82 -1.15
C ASN A 224 6.93 17.16 -0.45
N GLY A 225 6.39 16.21 0.28
CA GLY A 225 5.12 16.28 1.00
C GLY A 225 3.89 15.81 0.21
N ASP A 226 4.03 15.38 -1.04
CA ASP A 226 2.92 14.92 -1.87
C ASP A 226 2.31 13.60 -1.37
N ILE A 227 1.02 13.45 -1.63
CA ILE A 227 0.32 12.15 -1.62
C ILE A 227 0.01 11.79 -3.07
N LEU A 228 0.58 10.66 -3.55
CA LEU A 228 0.30 10.10 -4.87
C LEU A 228 -0.79 9.03 -4.74
N VAL A 229 -1.78 9.08 -5.61
CA VAL A 229 -2.98 8.25 -5.54
C VAL A 229 -3.16 7.49 -6.84
N GLN A 230 -3.31 6.17 -6.75
CA GLN A 230 -3.60 5.32 -7.89
C GLN A 230 -5.05 5.48 -8.32
N LYS A 231 -5.29 5.76 -9.59
CA LYS A 231 -6.60 5.57 -10.20
C LYS A 231 -6.82 4.08 -10.45
N ALA A 232 -7.90 3.53 -9.93
CA ALA A 232 -8.21 2.13 -10.08
C ALA A 232 -9.69 1.92 -10.38
N PRO A 233 -10.07 0.90 -11.16
CA PRO A 233 -11.43 0.47 -11.27
C PRO A 233 -11.91 -0.16 -9.96
N ALA A 234 -13.20 -0.35 -9.83
CA ALA A 234 -13.81 -0.98 -8.67
C ALA A 234 -14.76 -2.10 -9.08
N CYS A 235 -15.17 -2.91 -8.12
CA CYS A 235 -16.29 -3.82 -8.29
C CYS A 235 -17.09 -3.94 -6.99
N THR A 236 -18.30 -4.48 -7.08
CA THR A 236 -19.04 -4.87 -5.88
C THR A 236 -18.45 -6.15 -5.28
N ILE A 237 -18.67 -6.34 -3.98
CA ILE A 237 -18.27 -7.60 -3.31
C ILE A 237 -19.01 -8.79 -3.92
N GLU A 238 -20.25 -8.62 -4.36
CA GLU A 238 -21.00 -9.64 -5.08
C GLU A 238 -20.35 -10.03 -6.41
N THR A 239 -19.94 -9.03 -7.21
CA THR A 239 -19.24 -9.23 -8.47
C THR A 239 -17.93 -9.99 -8.27
N LEU A 240 -17.13 -9.59 -7.28
CA LEU A 240 -15.89 -10.25 -6.93
C LEU A 240 -16.11 -11.71 -6.49
N ALA A 241 -17.14 -11.94 -5.65
CA ALA A 241 -17.50 -13.26 -5.17
C ALA A 241 -17.92 -14.20 -6.31
N LYS A 242 -18.78 -13.72 -7.22
CA LYS A 242 -19.21 -14.47 -8.42
C LYS A 242 -18.01 -14.82 -9.29
N ALA A 243 -17.11 -13.87 -9.56
CA ALA A 243 -15.92 -14.11 -10.36
C ALA A 243 -15.03 -15.21 -9.75
N VAL A 244 -14.82 -15.22 -8.43
CA VAL A 244 -14.06 -16.28 -7.75
C VAL A 244 -14.78 -17.63 -7.82
N CYS A 245 -16.10 -17.67 -7.57
CA CYS A 245 -16.87 -18.91 -7.71
C CYS A 245 -16.79 -19.48 -9.12
N GLU A 246 -16.98 -18.65 -10.16
CA GLU A 246 -16.92 -19.12 -11.55
C GLU A 246 -15.55 -19.66 -11.97
N LEU A 247 -14.45 -19.15 -11.35
CA LEU A 247 -13.11 -19.65 -11.61
C LEU A 247 -12.81 -20.99 -10.91
N PHE A 248 -13.33 -21.19 -9.69
CA PHE A 248 -12.95 -22.33 -8.86
C PHE A 248 -14.05 -23.40 -8.71
N ASN A 249 -15.28 -23.00 -8.44
CA ASN A 249 -16.46 -23.88 -8.40
C ASN A 249 -17.75 -23.06 -8.52
N PRO A 250 -18.39 -23.03 -9.71
CA PRO A 250 -19.62 -22.26 -9.94
C PRO A 250 -20.82 -22.62 -9.08
N GLU A 251 -20.85 -23.86 -8.53
CA GLU A 251 -21.93 -24.34 -7.69
C GLU A 251 -21.80 -23.91 -6.22
N THR A 252 -20.74 -23.15 -5.88
CA THR A 252 -20.50 -22.70 -4.51
C THR A 252 -21.54 -21.68 -4.08
N GLU A 253 -22.19 -21.94 -2.94
CA GLU A 253 -23.13 -21.00 -2.33
C GLU A 253 -22.43 -19.75 -1.81
N ILE A 254 -23.03 -18.58 -2.06
CA ILE A 254 -22.58 -17.29 -1.52
C ILE A 254 -23.49 -16.92 -0.33
N LYS A 255 -22.93 -16.91 0.87
CA LYS A 255 -23.63 -16.60 2.11
C LYS A 255 -23.36 -15.16 2.58
N VAL A 256 -24.41 -14.37 2.72
CA VAL A 256 -24.32 -13.01 3.29
C VAL A 256 -24.30 -13.11 4.82
N ILE A 257 -23.28 -12.50 5.46
CA ILE A 257 -23.10 -12.54 6.92
C ILE A 257 -23.32 -11.18 7.62
N GLY A 258 -23.55 -10.11 6.84
CA GLY A 258 -23.76 -8.76 7.35
C GLY A 258 -22.45 -7.95 7.53
N ILE A 259 -22.62 -6.64 7.65
CA ILE A 259 -21.52 -5.66 7.76
C ILE A 259 -20.83 -5.82 9.11
N ARG A 260 -19.52 -5.82 9.13
CA ARG A 260 -18.71 -5.86 10.36
C ARG A 260 -18.47 -4.46 10.90
N HIS A 261 -18.16 -4.38 12.19
CA HIS A 261 -17.75 -3.11 12.81
C HIS A 261 -16.51 -2.53 12.12
N GLY A 262 -16.56 -1.23 11.81
CA GLY A 262 -15.44 -0.53 11.17
C GLY A 262 -15.29 -0.76 9.66
N GLU A 263 -16.24 -1.44 9.00
CA GLU A 263 -16.30 -1.56 7.54
C GLU A 263 -17.10 -0.42 6.93
N LYS A 264 -16.66 0.06 5.75
CA LYS A 264 -17.34 1.06 4.94
C LYS A 264 -18.13 0.40 3.82
N MET A 265 -19.21 1.04 3.36
CA MET A 265 -19.94 0.62 2.15
C MET A 265 -19.11 0.82 0.90
N TYR A 266 -18.29 1.86 0.85
CA TYR A 266 -17.36 2.19 -0.24
C TYR A 266 -16.05 2.74 0.33
N GLU A 267 -14.98 2.68 -0.43
CA GLU A 267 -13.68 3.23 -0.05
C GLU A 267 -13.36 4.50 -0.82
N THR A 268 -12.75 5.47 -0.15
CA THR A 268 -12.40 6.76 -0.73
C THR A 268 -10.88 6.86 -0.91
N LEU A 269 -10.42 7.26 -2.08
CA LEU A 269 -9.00 7.51 -2.37
C LEU A 269 -8.64 8.99 -2.28
N LEU A 270 -9.54 9.90 -2.68
CA LEU A 270 -9.40 11.35 -2.50
C LEU A 270 -10.62 11.91 -1.79
N THR A 271 -10.40 12.64 -0.72
CA THR A 271 -11.48 13.38 -0.06
C THR A 271 -11.94 14.58 -0.91
N ASN A 272 -13.11 15.12 -0.62
CA ASN A 272 -13.62 16.31 -1.29
C ASN A 272 -12.63 17.49 -1.19
N GLU A 273 -12.01 17.67 -0.01
CA GLU A 273 -11.04 18.73 0.24
C GLU A 273 -9.75 18.53 -0.58
N GLU A 274 -9.29 17.29 -0.71
CA GLU A 274 -8.10 16.95 -1.50
C GLU A 274 -8.36 17.12 -3.00
N CYS A 275 -9.55 16.80 -3.49
CA CYS A 275 -9.94 17.02 -4.89
C CYS A 275 -9.86 18.50 -5.30
N ALA A 276 -10.02 19.43 -4.36
CA ALA A 276 -9.90 20.85 -4.65
C ALA A 276 -8.48 21.28 -5.07
N SER A 277 -7.45 20.50 -4.70
CA SER A 277 -6.05 20.79 -5.01
C SER A 277 -5.35 19.66 -5.77
N ALA A 278 -6.04 18.55 -6.00
CA ALA A 278 -5.47 17.41 -6.70
C ALA A 278 -5.14 17.74 -8.16
N VAL A 279 -3.99 17.25 -8.62
CA VAL A 279 -3.53 17.37 -9.99
C VAL A 279 -3.69 16.02 -10.67
N ASP A 280 -4.37 16.01 -11.81
CA ASP A 280 -4.49 14.81 -12.65
C ASP A 280 -3.18 14.59 -13.42
N MET A 281 -2.59 13.41 -13.25
CA MET A 281 -1.33 13.00 -13.89
C MET A 281 -1.51 11.75 -14.78
N GLY A 282 -2.68 11.56 -15.37
CA GLY A 282 -3.01 10.38 -16.17
C GLY A 282 -3.54 9.24 -15.31
N ASP A 283 -2.76 8.20 -15.10
CA ASP A 283 -3.15 7.04 -14.29
C ASP A 283 -3.11 7.32 -12.77
N PHE A 284 -2.63 8.48 -12.38
CA PHE A 284 -2.43 8.88 -10.99
C PHE A 284 -3.02 10.27 -10.71
N TYR A 285 -3.35 10.50 -9.44
CA TYR A 285 -3.54 11.85 -8.91
C TYR A 285 -2.37 12.21 -8.00
N ARG A 286 -2.00 13.48 -8.00
CA ARG A 286 -1.09 14.08 -7.04
C ARG A 286 -1.84 15.06 -6.16
N VAL A 287 -1.81 14.86 -4.85
CA VAL A 287 -2.30 15.82 -3.86
C VAL A 287 -1.10 16.56 -3.30
N PRO A 288 -0.90 17.85 -3.68
CA PRO A 288 0.23 18.63 -3.22
C PRO A 288 0.12 18.92 -1.71
N ALA A 289 1.28 18.95 -1.04
CA ALA A 289 1.32 19.39 0.35
C ALA A 289 0.99 20.88 0.49
N ASP A 290 0.36 21.24 1.59
CA ASP A 290 0.25 22.63 2.01
C ASP A 290 1.64 23.17 2.39
N LYS A 291 2.19 24.05 1.55
CA LYS A 291 3.52 24.65 1.72
C LYS A 291 3.53 25.89 2.63
N ARG A 292 2.39 26.29 3.17
CA ARG A 292 2.29 27.47 4.06
C ARG A 292 2.98 27.20 5.39
N GLY A 293 3.69 28.23 5.89
CA GLY A 293 4.30 28.20 7.22
C GLY A 293 3.28 28.41 8.35
N LEU A 294 3.67 28.12 9.59
CA LEU A 294 2.80 28.26 10.76
C LEU A 294 2.31 29.72 10.98
N ASN A 295 3.11 30.69 10.55
CA ASN A 295 2.82 32.12 10.69
C ASN A 295 1.99 32.71 9.53
N TYR A 296 1.37 31.86 8.68
CA TYR A 296 0.52 32.38 7.62
C TYR A 296 -0.72 33.09 8.19
N ASP A 297 -1.08 34.18 7.55
CA ASP A 297 -2.29 34.92 7.92
C ASP A 297 -3.52 34.23 7.29
N LYS A 298 -4.35 33.61 8.14
CA LYS A 298 -5.54 32.86 7.72
C LYS A 298 -6.60 33.71 6.99
N TYR A 299 -6.58 35.00 7.25
CA TYR A 299 -7.60 35.92 6.75
C TYR A 299 -7.19 36.66 5.48
N PHE A 300 -5.90 36.65 5.13
CA PHE A 300 -5.34 37.38 3.99
C PHE A 300 -4.68 36.47 2.95
N ASN A 301 -4.65 35.17 3.18
CA ASN A 301 -4.20 34.22 2.16
C ASN A 301 -5.39 33.74 1.34
N ASP A 302 -5.34 33.98 0.04
CA ASP A 302 -6.35 33.47 -0.89
C ASP A 302 -6.34 31.93 -0.91
N GLY A 303 -7.51 31.35 -0.81
CA GLY A 303 -7.72 29.94 -1.07
C GLY A 303 -7.72 29.67 -2.57
N ASN A 304 -7.71 28.40 -2.96
CA ASN A 304 -7.93 28.02 -4.35
C ASN A 304 -9.40 28.27 -4.70
N THR A 305 -9.64 29.18 -5.65
CA THR A 305 -10.97 29.53 -6.14
C THR A 305 -11.49 28.56 -7.20
N GLU A 306 -10.60 27.75 -7.80
CA GLU A 306 -10.97 26.72 -8.77
C GLU A 306 -11.14 25.39 -8.04
N ARG A 307 -12.39 25.01 -7.78
CA ARG A 307 -12.72 23.64 -7.38
C ARG A 307 -12.72 22.74 -8.60
N THR A 308 -12.12 21.54 -8.47
CA THR A 308 -12.34 20.48 -9.45
C THR A 308 -13.81 20.07 -9.47
N ALA A 309 -14.29 19.56 -10.60
CA ALA A 309 -15.67 19.09 -10.74
C ALA A 309 -15.97 17.83 -9.89
N LEU A 310 -14.93 17.12 -9.42
CA LEU A 310 -15.05 15.94 -8.56
C LEU A 310 -15.32 16.39 -7.12
N SER A 311 -16.39 15.84 -6.52
CA SER A 311 -16.69 16.04 -5.10
C SER A 311 -15.76 15.19 -4.21
N GLU A 312 -15.47 13.97 -4.62
CA GLU A 312 -14.52 13.03 -4.03
C GLU A 312 -14.18 11.96 -5.09
N PHE A 313 -13.14 11.15 -4.87
CA PHE A 313 -12.86 9.98 -5.71
C PHE A 313 -12.95 8.72 -4.85
N ASP A 314 -13.98 7.94 -5.09
CA ASP A 314 -14.32 6.74 -4.33
C ASP A 314 -14.68 5.56 -5.23
N SER A 315 -14.84 4.39 -4.63
CA SER A 315 -15.10 3.14 -5.35
C SER A 315 -16.52 3.02 -5.95
N THR A 316 -17.39 4.03 -5.79
CA THR A 316 -18.72 4.07 -6.43
C THR A 316 -18.74 4.94 -7.68
N ASN A 317 -17.79 5.88 -7.82
CA ASN A 317 -17.74 6.85 -8.91
C ASN A 317 -16.56 6.64 -9.88
N THR A 318 -15.96 5.46 -9.84
CA THR A 318 -14.97 4.99 -10.82
C THR A 318 -15.59 3.94 -11.76
N GLU A 319 -14.82 3.45 -12.71
CA GLU A 319 -15.22 2.33 -13.57
C GLU A 319 -15.58 1.09 -12.73
N LEU A 320 -16.81 0.60 -12.87
CA LEU A 320 -17.25 -0.63 -12.21
C LEU A 320 -17.08 -1.83 -13.14
N MET A 321 -16.22 -2.76 -12.74
CA MET A 321 -15.91 -3.98 -13.50
C MET A 321 -17.06 -4.97 -13.47
N THR A 322 -17.31 -5.64 -14.60
CA THR A 322 -18.19 -6.82 -14.69
C THR A 322 -17.52 -8.06 -14.11
N VAL A 323 -18.28 -9.15 -13.96
CA VAL A 323 -17.74 -10.45 -13.52
C VAL A 323 -16.63 -10.93 -14.45
N GLU A 324 -16.83 -10.79 -15.76
CA GLU A 324 -15.86 -11.20 -16.78
C GLU A 324 -14.56 -10.41 -16.67
N GLN A 325 -14.65 -9.09 -16.56
CA GLN A 325 -13.47 -8.23 -16.39
C GLN A 325 -12.71 -8.54 -15.09
N VAL A 326 -13.43 -8.81 -13.98
CA VAL A 326 -12.81 -9.24 -12.72
C VAL A 326 -12.11 -10.58 -12.88
N LYS A 327 -12.72 -11.57 -13.59
CA LYS A 327 -12.08 -12.87 -13.90
C LYS A 327 -10.81 -12.68 -14.71
N GLU A 328 -10.86 -11.89 -15.79
CA GLU A 328 -9.69 -11.58 -16.60
C GLU A 328 -8.56 -10.99 -15.74
N LYS A 329 -8.88 -10.02 -14.89
CA LYS A 329 -7.91 -9.42 -13.98
C LYS A 329 -7.38 -10.42 -12.94
N LEU A 330 -8.20 -11.28 -12.37
CA LEU A 330 -7.77 -12.34 -11.45
C LEU A 330 -6.80 -13.32 -12.12
N LEU A 331 -7.03 -13.69 -13.38
CA LEU A 331 -6.16 -14.58 -14.13
C LEU A 331 -4.78 -14.01 -14.45
N THR A 332 -4.56 -12.70 -14.33
CA THR A 332 -3.22 -12.10 -14.42
C THR A 332 -2.39 -12.30 -13.15
N ILE A 333 -3.02 -12.70 -12.03
CA ILE A 333 -2.36 -12.78 -10.73
C ILE A 333 -1.74 -14.18 -10.54
N PRO A 334 -0.40 -14.28 -10.32
CA PRO A 334 0.29 -15.57 -10.17
C PRO A 334 -0.32 -16.50 -9.12
N TYR A 335 -0.77 -15.94 -7.98
CA TYR A 335 -1.45 -16.70 -6.93
C TYR A 335 -2.70 -17.44 -7.45
N ILE A 336 -3.49 -16.80 -8.29
CA ILE A 336 -4.72 -17.39 -8.86
C ILE A 336 -4.38 -18.47 -9.88
N THR A 337 -3.45 -18.21 -10.79
CA THR A 337 -3.04 -19.17 -11.82
C THR A 337 -2.38 -20.40 -11.20
N GLU A 338 -1.58 -20.24 -10.16
CA GLU A 338 -1.01 -21.34 -9.38
C GLU A 338 -2.11 -22.13 -8.63
N ALA A 339 -3.03 -21.43 -7.96
CA ALA A 339 -4.15 -22.09 -7.29
C ALA A 339 -5.03 -22.89 -8.25
N LEU A 340 -5.30 -22.37 -9.45
CA LEU A 340 -6.05 -23.08 -10.50
C LEU A 340 -5.28 -24.28 -11.05
N SER A 341 -3.98 -24.17 -11.25
CA SER A 341 -3.15 -25.29 -11.73
C SER A 341 -3.10 -26.45 -10.74
N ASN A 342 -3.19 -26.15 -9.44
CA ASN A 342 -3.24 -27.12 -8.35
C ASN A 342 -4.69 -27.47 -7.93
N TRP A 343 -5.69 -26.90 -8.63
CA TRP A 343 -7.10 -27.19 -8.37
C TRP A 343 -7.40 -28.55 -8.93
N GLU A 344 -7.39 -29.53 -8.07
CA GLU A 344 -7.70 -30.88 -8.52
C GLU A 344 -9.13 -31.00 -9.05
N LYS A 345 -8.94 -31.52 -9.89
CA LYS A 345 -9.48 -32.50 -10.81
C LYS A 345 -10.14 -33.66 -10.06
#